data_7623b174264e2e208c1c7bb06824a43b
#
_entry.id   7623b174264e2e208c1c7bb06824a43b
#
_cell.length_a   1.000
_cell.length_b   1.000
_cell.length_c   1.000
_cell.angle_alpha   90.00
_cell.angle_beta   90.00
_cell.angle_gamma   90.00
#
_symmetry.space_group_name_H-M   'P 1'
#
loop_
_entity.id
_entity.type
_entity.pdbx_description
1 polymer ?
#
loop_
_entity_poly.entity_id
_entity_poly.type
_entity_poly.pdbx_seq_one_letter_code
_entity_poly.pdbx_strand_id
1 'polypeptide(L)'
;MRKVVDQWKKQTGLGFGLYGTPAESLCYRFAKIDRERFGNIPDVTDKGYYTNSYHVDVRESIDAFSKFTFESQFQNISSGGAISYVEVPNMQNNLEAMEEVVKFIYDNIQYAEFNTKSDYCQECGFDGEIIINEDMDWECPQCHNKDKKRMNVTRRTCGYLGENFWNTGKTKEIKSRVLHL
;
A
#
# COMPACT_ATOMS: atom_id res chain seq x y z
N MET A 1 -6.74 -6.09 -21.70
CA MET A 1 -5.78 -7.20 -21.45
C MET A 1 -6.50 -8.55 -21.27
N ARG A 2 -7.42 -8.75 -20.30
CA ARG A 2 -8.06 -10.05 -20.08
C ARG A 2 -8.69 -10.67 -21.32
N LYS A 3 -9.52 -9.92 -22.04
CA LYS A 3 -10.14 -10.39 -23.31
C LYS A 3 -9.13 -10.89 -24.33
N VAL A 4 -7.97 -10.21 -24.47
CA VAL A 4 -6.91 -10.61 -25.41
C VAL A 4 -6.24 -11.90 -24.96
N VAL A 5 -5.96 -12.04 -23.66
CA VAL A 5 -5.40 -13.28 -23.08
C VAL A 5 -6.34 -14.47 -23.31
N ASP A 6 -7.63 -14.28 -23.10
CA ASP A 6 -8.65 -15.33 -23.33
C ASP A 6 -8.78 -15.70 -24.83
N GLN A 7 -8.62 -14.73 -25.71
CA GLN A 7 -8.57 -14.98 -27.15
C GLN A 7 -7.32 -15.82 -27.53
N TRP A 8 -6.15 -15.50 -27.01
CA TRP A 8 -4.93 -16.28 -27.24
C TRP A 8 -5.04 -17.72 -26.73
N LYS A 9 -5.64 -17.93 -25.55
CA LYS A 9 -5.95 -19.28 -25.07
C LYS A 9 -6.76 -20.08 -26.08
N LYS A 10 -7.82 -19.48 -26.63
CA LYS A 10 -8.67 -20.13 -27.62
C LYS A 10 -7.94 -20.43 -28.94
N GLN A 11 -7.10 -19.52 -29.40
CA GLN A 11 -6.40 -19.64 -30.68
C GLN A 11 -5.25 -20.65 -30.65
N THR A 12 -4.54 -20.72 -29.52
CA THR A 12 -3.29 -21.50 -29.44
C THR A 12 -3.46 -22.82 -28.70
N GLY A 13 -4.51 -22.98 -27.89
CA GLY A 13 -4.66 -24.11 -26.97
C GLY A 13 -3.72 -24.07 -25.75
N LEU A 14 -2.88 -23.02 -25.63
CA LEU A 14 -1.94 -22.86 -24.53
C LEU A 14 -2.59 -22.17 -23.33
N GLY A 15 -2.07 -22.48 -22.14
CA GLY A 15 -2.45 -21.79 -20.91
C GLY A 15 -1.76 -20.42 -20.78
N PHE A 16 -2.54 -19.34 -20.75
CA PHE A 16 -2.05 -17.98 -20.45
C PHE A 16 -2.75 -17.46 -19.20
N GLY A 17 -1.99 -16.79 -18.33
CA GLY A 17 -2.51 -16.07 -17.16
C GLY A 17 -2.31 -14.57 -17.28
N LEU A 18 -3.12 -13.80 -16.59
CA LEU A 18 -2.88 -12.39 -16.33
C LEU A 18 -2.49 -12.25 -14.88
N TYR A 19 -1.30 -11.72 -14.63
CA TYR A 19 -0.74 -11.59 -13.29
C TYR A 19 -0.55 -10.11 -12.92
N GLY A 20 -1.04 -9.71 -11.75
CA GLY A 20 -0.85 -8.37 -11.21
C GLY A 20 0.47 -8.30 -10.44
N THR A 21 1.50 -7.70 -11.02
CA THR A 21 2.80 -7.56 -10.34
C THR A 21 2.90 -6.22 -9.65
N PRO A 22 3.11 -6.15 -8.33
CA PRO A 22 3.42 -4.91 -7.65
C PRO A 22 4.77 -4.36 -8.12
N ALA A 23 4.82 -3.06 -8.41
CA ALA A 23 6.01 -2.40 -8.97
C ALA A 23 6.62 -1.41 -7.98
N GLU A 24 7.03 -1.88 -6.83
CA GLU A 24 7.42 -1.12 -5.64
C GLU A 24 8.42 0.02 -5.91
N SER A 25 9.59 -0.31 -6.45
CA SER A 25 10.64 0.67 -6.74
C SER A 25 10.38 1.46 -8.02
N LEU A 26 9.60 0.91 -8.94
CA LEU A 26 9.33 1.53 -10.24
C LEU A 26 8.39 2.72 -10.13
N CYS A 27 7.45 2.71 -9.20
CA CYS A 27 6.52 3.82 -8.97
C CYS A 27 7.25 5.14 -8.69
N TYR A 28 8.30 5.11 -7.89
CA TYR A 28 9.15 6.27 -7.65
C TYR A 28 10.00 6.63 -8.87
N ARG A 29 10.64 5.63 -9.47
CA ARG A 29 11.56 5.84 -10.60
C ARG A 29 10.83 6.43 -11.81
N PHE A 30 9.66 5.90 -12.15
CA PHE A 30 8.87 6.42 -13.27
C PHE A 30 8.34 7.82 -12.99
N ALA A 31 7.82 8.08 -11.81
CA ALA A 31 7.36 9.43 -11.44
C ALA A 31 8.49 10.46 -11.55
N LYS A 32 9.73 10.10 -11.16
CA LYS A 32 10.91 10.97 -11.33
C LYS A 32 11.21 11.24 -12.79
N ILE A 33 11.29 10.19 -13.62
CA ILE A 33 11.61 10.30 -15.05
C ILE A 33 10.53 11.10 -15.78
N ASP A 34 9.26 10.83 -15.50
CA ASP A 34 8.16 11.51 -16.15
C ASP A 34 8.10 12.99 -15.76
N ARG A 35 8.40 13.31 -14.50
CA ARG A 35 8.52 14.71 -14.07
C ARG A 35 9.66 15.45 -14.76
N GLU A 36 10.80 14.78 -14.98
CA GLU A 36 11.93 15.34 -15.75
C GLU A 36 11.58 15.57 -17.21
N ARG A 37 10.76 14.68 -17.83
CA ARG A 37 10.39 14.75 -19.24
C ARG A 37 9.21 15.67 -19.53
N PHE A 38 8.21 15.66 -18.69
CA PHE A 38 6.89 16.27 -18.95
C PHE A 38 6.57 17.41 -17.98
N GLY A 39 7.45 17.66 -17.00
CA GLY A 39 7.24 18.68 -15.98
C GLY A 39 6.30 18.24 -14.87
N ASN A 40 5.89 19.22 -14.08
CA ASN A 40 4.96 19.01 -12.96
C ASN A 40 3.52 19.04 -13.46
N ILE A 41 2.88 17.87 -13.54
CA ILE A 41 1.48 17.70 -13.93
C ILE A 41 0.69 17.41 -12.66
N PRO A 42 -0.27 18.28 -12.27
CA PRO A 42 -1.08 18.08 -11.07
C PRO A 42 -1.75 16.69 -11.07
N ASP A 43 -1.80 16.06 -9.91
CA ASP A 43 -2.34 14.73 -9.65
C ASP A 43 -1.67 13.57 -10.41
N VAL A 44 -0.67 13.85 -11.24
CA VAL A 44 0.07 12.84 -12.01
C VAL A 44 1.52 12.75 -11.54
N THR A 45 2.34 13.78 -11.81
CA THR A 45 3.78 13.75 -11.51
C THR A 45 4.19 14.58 -10.29
N ASP A 46 3.27 15.30 -9.69
CA ASP A 46 3.50 16.25 -8.59
C ASP A 46 3.85 15.57 -7.26
N LYS A 47 3.32 14.39 -7.02
CA LYS A 47 3.52 13.63 -5.76
C LYS A 47 4.95 13.11 -5.57
N GLY A 48 5.69 12.88 -6.67
CA GLY A 48 7.00 12.25 -6.66
C GLY A 48 6.96 10.72 -6.50
N TYR A 49 5.79 10.12 -6.61
CA TYR A 49 5.53 8.68 -6.72
C TYR A 49 4.24 8.44 -7.48
N TYR A 50 4.08 7.25 -8.06
CA TYR A 50 2.80 6.80 -8.60
C TYR A 50 2.11 5.87 -7.60
N THR A 51 0.78 5.92 -7.57
CA THR A 51 -0.02 4.89 -6.92
C THR A 51 0.27 3.56 -7.60
N ASN A 52 0.53 2.53 -6.81
CA ASN A 52 0.91 1.23 -7.35
C ASN A 52 -0.32 0.49 -7.88
N SER A 53 -0.15 -0.19 -9.03
CA SER A 53 -1.16 -1.06 -9.61
C SER A 53 -2.54 -0.36 -9.78
N TYR A 54 -3.60 -0.96 -9.27
CA TYR A 54 -5.00 -0.49 -9.34
C TYR A 54 -5.50 0.08 -8.01
N HIS A 55 -4.61 0.30 -7.06
CA HIS A 55 -5.00 0.82 -5.75
C HIS A 55 -5.57 2.23 -5.83
N VAL A 56 -6.51 2.50 -4.94
CA VAL A 56 -6.95 3.88 -4.66
C VAL A 56 -5.76 4.71 -4.19
N ASP A 57 -5.70 5.98 -4.58
CA ASP A 57 -4.63 6.89 -4.12
C ASP A 57 -4.59 6.90 -2.59
N VAL A 58 -3.40 6.75 -2.02
CA VAL A 58 -3.20 6.65 -0.57
C VAL A 58 -3.63 7.90 0.21
N ARG A 59 -3.84 9.02 -0.49
CA ARG A 59 -4.33 10.29 0.07
C ARG A 59 -5.85 10.42 0.04
N GLU A 60 -6.52 9.51 -0.67
CA GLU A 60 -7.97 9.55 -0.81
C GLU A 60 -8.64 9.20 0.51
N SER A 61 -9.50 10.10 0.99
CA SER A 61 -10.33 9.84 2.16
C SER A 61 -11.48 8.93 1.77
N ILE A 62 -11.26 7.63 1.91
CA ILE A 62 -12.20 6.57 1.54
C ILE A 62 -12.25 5.53 2.66
N ASP A 63 -13.42 5.00 2.96
CA ASP A 63 -13.55 3.91 3.92
C ASP A 63 -13.08 2.56 3.34
N ALA A 64 -12.80 1.60 4.23
CA ALA A 64 -12.27 0.29 3.86
C ALA A 64 -13.19 -0.48 2.89
N PHE A 65 -14.51 -0.42 3.11
CA PHE A 65 -15.47 -1.15 2.28
C PHE A 65 -15.56 -0.58 0.87
N SER A 66 -15.61 0.74 0.75
CA SER A 66 -15.61 1.44 -0.54
C SER A 66 -14.31 1.20 -1.31
N LYS A 67 -13.16 1.27 -0.62
CA LYS A 67 -11.85 0.96 -1.18
C LYS A 67 -11.79 -0.47 -1.71
N PHE A 68 -12.16 -1.45 -0.91
CA PHE A 68 -12.18 -2.85 -1.30
C PHE A 68 -13.18 -3.15 -2.43
N THR A 69 -14.34 -2.51 -2.42
CA THR A 69 -15.33 -2.63 -3.50
C THR A 69 -14.73 -2.18 -4.84
N PHE A 70 -13.99 -1.06 -4.83
CA PHE A 70 -13.31 -0.59 -6.02
C PHE A 70 -12.21 -1.57 -6.48
N GLU A 71 -11.34 -2.01 -5.57
CA GLU A 71 -10.17 -2.83 -5.90
C GLU A 71 -10.53 -4.29 -6.25
N SER A 72 -11.61 -4.84 -5.70
CA SER A 72 -12.06 -6.22 -5.97
C SER A 72 -12.32 -6.49 -7.45
N GLN A 73 -12.81 -5.48 -8.17
CA GLN A 73 -13.07 -5.57 -9.60
C GLN A 73 -11.81 -5.91 -10.42
N PHE A 74 -10.66 -5.44 -9.97
CA PHE A 74 -9.38 -5.69 -10.63
C PHE A 74 -8.76 -7.02 -10.20
N GLN A 75 -8.92 -7.40 -8.95
CA GLN A 75 -8.45 -8.70 -8.45
C GLN A 75 -9.08 -9.85 -9.23
N ASN A 76 -10.38 -9.78 -9.51
CA ASN A 76 -11.10 -10.80 -10.27
C ASN A 76 -10.65 -10.92 -11.74
N ILE A 77 -9.95 -9.93 -12.28
CA ILE A 77 -9.42 -9.97 -13.65
C ILE A 77 -8.09 -10.73 -13.74
N SER A 78 -7.28 -10.68 -12.69
CA SER A 78 -5.98 -11.35 -12.64
C SER A 78 -6.09 -12.75 -12.01
N SER A 79 -5.19 -13.64 -12.44
CA SER A 79 -5.12 -15.00 -11.88
C SER A 79 -4.33 -15.05 -10.56
N GLY A 80 -3.76 -13.94 -10.13
CA GLY A 80 -2.97 -13.81 -8.92
C GLY A 80 -2.11 -12.57 -8.91
N GLY A 81 -1.32 -12.38 -7.86
CA GLY A 81 -0.41 -11.26 -7.65
C GLY A 81 -1.10 -9.94 -7.25
N ALA A 82 -2.42 -9.91 -7.25
CA ALA A 82 -3.19 -8.76 -6.82
C ALA A 82 -3.36 -8.80 -5.29
N ILE A 83 -2.89 -7.77 -4.60
CA ILE A 83 -2.96 -7.63 -3.14
C ILE A 83 -3.60 -6.30 -2.84
N SER A 84 -4.65 -6.29 -2.03
CA SER A 84 -5.23 -5.08 -1.46
C SER A 84 -4.79 -4.91 -0.01
N TYR A 85 -4.71 -3.69 0.47
CA TYR A 85 -4.44 -3.41 1.88
C TYR A 85 -5.21 -2.18 2.36
N VAL A 86 -5.51 -2.16 3.65
CA VAL A 86 -6.14 -1.02 4.33
C VAL A 86 -5.28 -0.54 5.48
N GLU A 87 -5.22 0.76 5.64
CA GLU A 87 -4.60 1.41 6.80
C GLU A 87 -5.64 1.45 7.92
N VAL A 88 -5.36 0.76 9.01
CA VAL A 88 -6.26 0.70 10.17
C VAL A 88 -5.55 1.15 11.44
N PRO A 89 -6.27 1.77 12.38
CA PRO A 89 -5.72 2.06 13.70
C PRO A 89 -5.51 0.75 14.48
N ASN A 90 -5.06 0.87 15.73
CA ASN A 90 -5.05 -0.28 16.63
C ASN A 90 -6.49 -0.73 16.92
N MET A 91 -6.85 -1.92 16.46
CA MET A 91 -8.20 -2.49 16.54
C MET A 91 -8.42 -3.40 17.76
N GLN A 92 -7.47 -3.47 18.70
CA GLN A 92 -7.58 -4.36 19.87
C GLN A 92 -8.87 -4.16 20.67
N ASN A 93 -9.37 -2.93 20.72
CA ASN A 93 -10.58 -2.57 21.45
C ASN A 93 -11.85 -2.51 20.58
N ASN A 94 -11.76 -2.89 19.32
CA ASN A 94 -12.89 -2.88 18.38
C ASN A 94 -12.84 -4.10 17.45
N LEU A 95 -12.94 -5.27 18.04
CA LEU A 95 -12.88 -6.55 17.31
C LEU A 95 -14.10 -6.75 16.41
N GLU A 96 -15.24 -6.18 16.75
CA GLU A 96 -16.47 -6.27 15.95
C GLU A 96 -16.28 -5.61 14.59
N ALA A 97 -15.75 -4.38 14.56
CA ALA A 97 -15.43 -3.71 13.29
C ALA A 97 -14.37 -4.47 12.48
N MET A 98 -13.38 -5.07 13.14
CA MET A 98 -12.40 -5.93 12.47
C MET A 98 -13.07 -7.15 11.83
N GLU A 99 -13.98 -7.80 12.54
CA GLU A 99 -14.73 -8.97 12.03
C GLU A 99 -15.55 -8.61 10.80
N GLU A 100 -16.24 -7.47 10.80
CA GLU A 100 -17.00 -7.01 9.64
C GLU A 100 -16.11 -6.80 8.41
N VAL A 101 -14.93 -6.19 8.59
CA VAL A 101 -13.99 -5.99 7.48
C VAL A 101 -13.45 -7.34 6.98
N VAL A 102 -13.08 -8.26 7.88
CA VAL A 102 -12.61 -9.62 7.51
C VAL A 102 -13.69 -10.38 6.74
N LYS A 103 -14.94 -10.29 7.16
CA LYS A 103 -16.06 -10.91 6.45
C LYS A 103 -16.23 -10.33 5.06
N PHE A 104 -16.16 -9.01 4.94
CA PHE A 104 -16.22 -8.36 3.63
C PHE A 104 -15.09 -8.81 2.69
N ILE A 105 -13.86 -8.91 3.22
CA ILE A 105 -12.70 -9.42 2.48
C ILE A 105 -12.99 -10.84 2.00
N TYR A 106 -13.44 -11.71 2.88
CA TYR A 106 -13.74 -13.11 2.55
C TYR A 106 -14.73 -13.24 1.39
N ASP A 107 -15.76 -12.39 1.38
CA ASP A 107 -16.80 -12.43 0.36
C ASP A 107 -16.40 -11.79 -0.99
N ASN A 108 -15.42 -10.85 -1.01
CA ASN A 108 -15.20 -9.99 -2.17
C ASN A 108 -13.75 -9.92 -2.66
N ILE A 109 -12.77 -10.24 -1.83
CA ILE A 109 -11.35 -9.99 -2.10
C ILE A 109 -10.58 -11.31 -2.12
N GLN A 110 -9.73 -11.53 -3.12
CA GLN A 110 -8.90 -12.73 -3.20
C GLN A 110 -7.76 -12.72 -2.20
N TYR A 111 -7.12 -11.56 -2.00
CA TYR A 111 -6.04 -11.38 -1.05
C TYR A 111 -6.03 -9.96 -0.53
N ALA A 112 -6.14 -9.82 0.78
CA ALA A 112 -6.04 -8.53 1.46
C ALA A 112 -5.23 -8.63 2.74
N GLU A 113 -4.67 -7.50 3.15
CA GLU A 113 -3.92 -7.36 4.38
C GLU A 113 -4.27 -6.05 5.10
N PHE A 114 -4.09 -6.07 6.41
CA PHE A 114 -4.22 -4.90 7.26
C PHE A 114 -2.84 -4.28 7.50
N ASN A 115 -2.75 -2.96 7.34
CA ASN A 115 -1.66 -2.17 7.88
C ASN A 115 -2.07 -1.61 9.23
N THR A 116 -1.56 -2.20 10.28
CA THR A 116 -1.69 -1.68 11.63
C THR A 116 -0.44 -0.87 11.95
N LYS A 117 -0.60 0.22 12.69
CA LYS A 117 0.50 1.08 13.09
C LYS A 117 0.95 0.71 14.51
N SER A 118 1.47 -0.52 14.64
CA SER A 118 1.97 -1.10 15.88
C SER A 118 3.49 -1.18 15.82
N ASP A 119 4.14 -0.01 15.90
CA ASP A 119 5.59 0.10 15.91
C ASP A 119 6.11 0.16 17.36
N TYR A 120 7.40 -0.11 17.55
CA TYR A 120 8.01 -0.11 18.84
C TYR A 120 9.35 0.63 18.84
N CYS A 121 9.54 1.52 19.82
CA CYS A 121 10.81 2.19 20.06
C CYS A 121 11.56 1.50 21.20
N GLN A 122 12.71 0.90 20.90
CA GLN A 122 13.55 0.21 21.88
C GLN A 122 14.25 1.17 22.86
N GLU A 123 14.30 2.47 22.56
CA GLU A 123 14.95 3.47 23.40
C GLU A 123 14.09 3.85 24.61
N CYS A 124 12.78 4.05 24.40
CA CYS A 124 11.87 4.53 25.45
C CYS A 124 10.70 3.59 25.76
N GLY A 125 10.59 2.46 25.05
CA GLY A 125 9.48 1.53 25.21
C GLY A 125 8.17 1.99 24.61
N PHE A 126 8.16 3.04 23.76
CA PHE A 126 6.95 3.48 23.08
C PHE A 126 6.40 2.37 22.18
N ASP A 127 5.12 2.06 22.36
CA ASP A 127 4.35 1.14 21.52
C ASP A 127 3.22 1.93 20.84
N GLY A 128 3.29 2.06 19.53
CA GLY A 128 2.37 2.89 18.75
C GLY A 128 2.96 3.28 17.41
N GLU A 129 2.42 4.32 16.78
CA GLU A 129 2.89 4.76 15.48
C GLU A 129 4.20 5.57 15.57
N ILE A 130 5.28 5.04 15.00
CA ILE A 130 6.50 5.81 14.69
C ILE A 130 6.20 6.68 13.47
N ILE A 131 6.46 7.97 13.59
CA ILE A 131 6.09 8.96 12.56
C ILE A 131 7.22 9.20 11.54
N ILE A 132 6.86 9.75 10.39
CA ILE A 132 7.80 10.33 9.44
C ILE A 132 7.71 11.85 9.59
N ASN A 133 8.79 12.46 10.09
CA ASN A 133 8.83 13.89 10.35
C ASN A 133 8.93 14.75 9.06
N GLU A 134 9.09 16.07 9.20
CA GLU A 134 9.15 16.97 8.06
C GLU A 134 10.43 16.81 7.23
N ASP A 135 11.52 16.35 7.85
CA ASP A 135 12.78 16.06 7.18
C ASP A 135 12.77 14.69 6.46
N MET A 136 11.63 13.97 6.49
CA MET A 136 11.46 12.62 5.94
C MET A 136 12.23 11.54 6.70
N ASP A 137 12.58 11.80 7.96
CA ASP A 137 13.15 10.81 8.87
C ASP A 137 12.07 10.12 9.70
N TRP A 138 12.29 8.84 9.98
CA TRP A 138 11.51 8.11 10.96
C TRP A 138 11.89 8.57 12.36
N GLU A 139 10.90 8.92 13.17
CA GLU A 139 11.09 9.52 14.48
C GLU A 139 10.07 8.98 15.48
N CYS A 140 10.56 8.60 16.66
CA CYS A 140 9.69 8.25 17.78
C CYS A 140 8.96 9.49 18.29
N PRO A 141 7.62 9.51 18.36
CA PRO A 141 6.89 10.69 18.83
C PRO A 141 7.09 10.99 20.31
N GLN A 142 7.57 10.03 21.11
CA GLN A 142 7.74 10.17 22.55
C GLN A 142 9.15 10.66 22.93
N CYS A 143 10.22 10.06 22.39
CA CYS A 143 11.59 10.38 22.79
C CYS A 143 12.43 11.00 21.67
N HIS A 144 11.84 11.22 20.49
CA HIS A 144 12.50 11.79 19.31
C HIS A 144 13.70 10.98 18.80
N ASN A 145 13.81 9.71 19.21
CA ASN A 145 14.80 8.81 18.66
C ASN A 145 14.63 8.68 17.14
N LYS A 146 15.73 8.81 16.40
CA LYS A 146 15.80 8.64 14.92
C LYS A 146 16.70 7.48 14.53
N ASP A 147 17.30 6.78 15.50
CA ASP A 147 18.12 5.62 15.19
C ASP A 147 17.23 4.44 14.76
N LYS A 148 17.24 4.20 13.47
CA LYS A 148 16.44 3.13 12.84
C LYS A 148 16.76 1.74 13.34
N LYS A 149 17.96 1.51 13.90
CA LYS A 149 18.35 0.23 14.52
C LYS A 149 17.68 -0.02 15.86
N ARG A 150 17.14 1.04 16.46
CA ARG A 150 16.47 1.01 17.77
C ARG A 150 14.95 1.27 17.65
N MET A 151 14.42 1.13 16.45
CA MET A 151 12.99 1.23 16.17
C MET A 151 12.56 0.05 15.32
N ASN A 152 11.46 -0.59 15.70
CA ASN A 152 10.81 -1.63 14.92
C ASN A 152 9.61 -1.00 14.20
N VAL A 153 9.77 -0.75 12.91
CA VAL A 153 8.72 -0.19 12.07
C VAL A 153 8.44 -1.15 10.94
N THR A 154 7.20 -1.57 10.80
CA THR A 154 6.77 -2.50 9.77
C THR A 154 5.60 -1.92 9.00
N ARG A 155 5.70 -1.88 7.68
CA ARG A 155 4.63 -1.42 6.81
C ARG A 155 4.42 -2.39 5.66
N ARG A 156 3.16 -2.67 5.37
CA ARG A 156 2.81 -3.32 4.13
C ARG A 156 2.98 -2.36 2.97
N THR A 157 3.72 -2.78 1.98
CA THR A 157 3.79 -2.14 0.68
C THR A 157 3.28 -3.14 -0.34
N CYS A 158 2.75 -2.76 -1.45
CA CYS A 158 1.94 -3.60 -2.34
C CYS A 158 2.47 -5.02 -2.65
N GLY A 159 3.74 -5.31 -2.51
CA GLY A 159 4.34 -6.62 -2.85
C GLY A 159 4.98 -7.35 -1.68
N TYR A 160 5.30 -6.67 -0.61
CA TYR A 160 5.98 -7.25 0.55
C TYR A 160 5.70 -6.48 1.84
N LEU A 161 5.92 -7.14 2.95
CA LEU A 161 5.99 -6.51 4.25
C LEU A 161 7.41 -6.00 4.46
N GLY A 162 7.59 -4.68 4.46
CA GLY A 162 8.89 -4.05 4.63
C GLY A 162 9.17 -3.65 6.06
N GLU A 163 10.41 -3.78 6.47
CA GLU A 163 10.91 -3.33 7.76
C GLU A 163 11.90 -2.19 7.57
N ASN A 164 11.67 -1.10 8.28
CA ASN A 164 12.59 0.00 8.57
C ASN A 164 13.13 0.85 7.42
N PHE A 165 13.15 0.43 6.16
CA PHE A 165 13.80 1.25 5.12
C PHE A 165 13.11 1.17 3.76
N TRP A 166 12.70 2.32 3.29
CA TRP A 166 12.17 2.52 1.96
C TRP A 166 12.91 3.65 1.25
N ASN A 167 12.89 3.67 -0.09
CA ASN A 167 13.37 4.81 -0.85
C ASN A 167 12.52 6.07 -0.57
N THR A 168 13.05 7.23 -0.92
CA THR A 168 12.40 8.53 -0.64
C THR A 168 10.97 8.61 -1.16
N GLY A 169 10.69 8.08 -2.36
CA GLY A 169 9.33 8.11 -2.91
C GLY A 169 8.37 7.22 -2.16
N LYS A 170 8.80 6.03 -1.72
CA LYS A 170 7.98 5.14 -0.89
C LYS A 170 7.78 5.70 0.51
N THR A 171 8.79 6.34 1.09
CA THR A 171 8.65 7.04 2.38
C THR A 171 7.63 8.17 2.29
N LYS A 172 7.63 8.95 1.20
CA LYS A 172 6.59 9.97 0.93
C LYS A 172 5.21 9.36 0.81
N GLU A 173 5.08 8.27 0.06
CA GLU A 173 3.81 7.57 -0.10
C GLU A 173 3.28 7.08 1.25
N ILE A 174 4.11 6.46 2.09
CA ILE A 174 3.73 6.01 3.43
C ILE A 174 3.31 7.20 4.32
N LYS A 175 4.05 8.31 4.29
CA LYS A 175 3.71 9.54 5.03
C LYS A 175 2.34 10.10 4.61
N SER A 176 1.99 9.94 3.35
CA SER A 176 0.74 10.48 2.77
C SER A 176 -0.49 9.59 3.00
N ARG A 177 -0.32 8.40 3.56
CA ARG A 177 -1.42 7.45 3.77
C ARG A 177 -2.44 7.97 4.77
N VAL A 178 -3.70 7.81 4.43
CA VAL A 178 -4.83 8.08 5.33
C VAL A 178 -5.38 6.79 5.92
N LEU A 179 -6.02 6.89 7.07
CA LEU A 179 -6.74 5.75 7.67
C LEU A 179 -8.05 5.49 6.91
N HIS A 180 -8.45 4.24 6.87
CA HIS A 180 -9.66 3.78 6.17
C HIS A 180 -10.78 3.33 7.14
N LEU A 181 -10.54 3.37 8.44
CA LEU A 181 -11.51 3.08 9.50
C LEU A 181 -11.49 4.18 10.56
#